data_50000ca42a772699bffae5aa9b37c4f4
#
_entry.id   50000ca42a772699bffae5aa9b37c4f4
#
_cell.length_a   1.000
_cell.length_b   1.000
_cell.length_c   1.000
_cell.angle_alpha   90.00
_cell.angle_beta   90.00
_cell.angle_gamma   90.00
#
_symmetry.space_group_name_H-M   'P 1'
#
loop_
_entity.id
_entity.type
_entity.pdbx_description
1 polymer ?
#
loop_
_entity_poly.entity_id
_entity_poly.type
_entity_poly.pdbx_seq_one_letter_code
_entity_poly.pdbx_strand_id
1 'polypeptide(L)'
;MDYATQFVGNPYVWGGTSLTSGADCSGFVQSVYANFGVSLPRTSYEQQNCGTEVSYANAQPGDLICYGGHVAIYMGNGRIVHASNSVDGIKISDNAAYRTIVSVRRLV
;
A
#
# COMPACT_ATOMS: atom_id res chain seq x y z
N MET A 1 7.76 3.57 6.59
CA MET A 1 7.85 4.17 5.22
C MET A 1 7.49 5.65 5.31
N ASP A 2 8.49 6.46 5.61
CA ASP A 2 8.26 7.87 5.92
C ASP A 2 7.75 8.69 4.74
N TYR A 3 8.22 8.38 3.54
CA TYR A 3 7.76 9.09 2.34
C TYR A 3 6.25 8.94 2.16
N ALA A 4 5.73 7.73 2.31
CA ALA A 4 4.31 7.45 2.12
C ALA A 4 3.43 8.18 3.14
N THR A 5 3.90 8.35 4.39
CA THR A 5 3.11 8.98 5.44
C THR A 5 2.92 10.48 5.23
N GLN A 6 3.73 11.11 4.38
CA GLN A 6 3.57 12.53 4.06
C GLN A 6 2.23 12.83 3.38
N PHE A 7 1.61 11.83 2.79
CA PHE A 7 0.38 11.98 2.01
C PHE A 7 -0.89 11.63 2.78
N VAL A 8 -0.76 11.29 4.06
CA VAL A 8 -1.92 11.03 4.93
C VAL A 8 -2.81 12.28 4.97
N GLY A 9 -4.10 12.06 4.80
CA GLY A 9 -5.09 13.14 4.71
C GLY A 9 -5.46 13.52 3.29
N ASN A 10 -4.69 13.11 2.29
CA ASN A 10 -5.01 13.38 0.89
C ASN A 10 -6.12 12.46 0.38
N PRO A 11 -6.85 12.86 -0.68
CA PRO A 11 -8.06 12.14 -1.06
C PRO A 11 -7.81 10.78 -1.71
N TYR A 12 -8.79 9.90 -1.57
CA TYR A 12 -8.91 8.67 -2.35
C TYR A 12 -9.75 8.96 -3.60
N VAL A 13 -9.24 8.55 -4.77
CA VAL A 13 -9.99 8.64 -6.03
C VAL A 13 -9.83 7.33 -6.79
N TRP A 14 -10.93 6.67 -7.08
CA TRP A 14 -10.92 5.42 -7.86
C TRP A 14 -10.26 5.67 -9.23
N GLY A 15 -9.29 4.82 -9.56
CA GLY A 15 -8.51 4.97 -10.79
C GLY A 15 -7.42 6.04 -10.71
N GLY A 16 -7.31 6.75 -9.60
CA GLY A 16 -6.32 7.82 -9.42
C GLY A 16 -4.94 7.30 -9.06
N THR A 17 -3.92 8.05 -9.47
CA THR A 17 -2.50 7.76 -9.19
C THR A 17 -1.77 8.97 -8.61
N SER A 18 -2.47 10.06 -8.31
CA SER A 18 -1.86 11.26 -7.76
C SER A 18 -1.79 11.17 -6.24
N LEU A 19 -0.59 11.33 -5.68
CA LEU A 19 -0.39 11.33 -4.22
C LEU A 19 -1.01 12.54 -3.54
N THR A 20 -1.31 13.60 -4.28
CA THR A 20 -1.86 14.85 -3.74
C THR A 20 -3.32 15.09 -4.13
N SER A 21 -3.70 14.78 -5.36
CA SER A 21 -5.04 15.06 -5.90
C SER A 21 -5.99 13.88 -5.82
N GLY A 22 -5.48 12.68 -5.60
CA GLY A 22 -6.30 11.50 -5.40
C GLY A 22 -5.68 10.24 -5.99
N ALA A 23 -5.66 9.17 -5.20
CA ALA A 23 -5.17 7.85 -5.59
C ALA A 23 -6.04 6.78 -4.99
N ASP A 24 -6.19 5.66 -5.70
CA ASP A 24 -6.76 4.45 -5.10
C ASP A 24 -5.64 3.64 -4.42
N CYS A 25 -5.98 2.47 -3.86
CA CYS A 25 -5.02 1.70 -3.06
C CYS A 25 -3.78 1.32 -3.84
N SER A 26 -3.93 0.78 -5.04
CA SER A 26 -2.81 0.36 -5.89
C SER A 26 -2.12 1.54 -6.55
N GLY A 27 -2.84 2.60 -6.87
CA GLY A 27 -2.27 3.84 -7.42
C GLY A 27 -1.39 4.54 -6.40
N PHE A 28 -1.79 4.56 -5.14
CA PHE A 28 -0.98 5.08 -4.04
C PHE A 28 0.35 4.31 -3.93
N VAL A 29 0.27 2.98 -3.87
CA VAL A 29 1.46 2.13 -3.78
C VAL A 29 2.36 2.30 -5.00
N GLN A 30 1.78 2.27 -6.20
CA GLN A 30 2.52 2.45 -7.44
C GLN A 30 3.29 3.77 -7.45
N SER A 31 2.63 4.86 -7.07
CA SER A 31 3.24 6.21 -7.09
C SER A 31 4.29 6.40 -6.01
N VAL A 32 4.09 5.81 -4.82
CA VAL A 32 5.08 5.85 -3.75
C VAL A 32 6.37 5.15 -4.20
N TYR A 33 6.25 3.94 -4.74
CA TYR A 33 7.44 3.18 -5.16
C TYR A 33 8.09 3.73 -6.41
N ALA A 34 7.34 4.39 -7.29
CA ALA A 34 7.92 5.08 -8.44
C ALA A 34 8.93 6.14 -8.00
N ASN A 35 8.70 6.79 -6.86
CA ASN A 35 9.64 7.75 -6.29
C ASN A 35 10.98 7.11 -5.91
N PHE A 36 11.01 5.82 -5.67
CA PHE A 36 12.23 5.07 -5.33
C PHE A 36 12.79 4.29 -6.51
N GLY A 37 12.30 4.54 -7.72
CA GLY A 37 12.77 3.86 -8.92
C GLY A 37 12.23 2.45 -9.10
N VAL A 38 11.19 2.07 -8.36
CA VAL A 38 10.55 0.76 -8.48
C VAL A 38 9.28 0.89 -9.30
N SER A 39 9.24 0.18 -10.43
CA SER A 39 8.07 0.17 -11.32
C SER A 39 7.14 -0.98 -10.93
N LEU A 40 5.89 -0.67 -10.61
CA LEU A 40 4.89 -1.65 -10.20
C LEU A 40 3.72 -1.69 -11.20
N PRO A 41 3.04 -2.86 -11.31
CA PRO A 41 1.79 -2.93 -12.05
C PRO A 41 0.72 -2.00 -11.45
N ARG A 42 -0.31 -1.69 -12.24
CA ARG A 42 -1.31 -0.70 -11.87
C ARG A 42 -2.33 -1.21 -10.85
N THR A 43 -2.63 -2.50 -10.82
CA THR A 43 -3.72 -3.05 -9.99
C THR A 43 -3.21 -3.77 -8.76
N SER A 44 -4.06 -3.84 -7.71
CA SER A 44 -3.74 -4.57 -6.49
C SER A 44 -3.58 -6.07 -6.75
N TYR A 45 -4.39 -6.62 -7.67
CA TYR A 45 -4.30 -8.04 -8.04
C TYR A 45 -2.96 -8.39 -8.69
N GLU A 46 -2.42 -7.50 -9.50
CA GLU A 46 -1.11 -7.71 -10.11
C GLU A 46 0.02 -7.46 -9.10
N GLN A 47 -0.13 -6.46 -8.24
CA GLN A 47 0.88 -6.14 -7.23
C GLN A 47 1.07 -7.27 -6.22
N GLN A 48 0.03 -8.05 -5.94
CA GLN A 48 0.14 -9.15 -4.98
C GLN A 48 1.04 -10.30 -5.44
N ASN A 49 1.52 -10.26 -6.68
CA ASN A 49 2.47 -11.24 -7.23
C ASN A 49 3.84 -10.63 -7.53
N CYS A 50 4.07 -9.37 -7.16
CA CYS A 50 5.35 -8.70 -7.39
C CYS A 50 6.36 -9.02 -6.30
N GLY A 51 7.64 -8.84 -6.63
CA GLY A 51 8.72 -9.00 -5.68
C GLY A 51 8.83 -10.40 -5.12
N THR A 52 9.28 -10.51 -3.89
CA THR A 52 9.47 -11.77 -3.18
C THR A 52 8.42 -11.92 -2.10
N GLU A 53 7.77 -13.07 -2.05
CA GLU A 53 6.81 -13.38 -0.98
C GLU A 53 7.54 -13.61 0.33
N VAL A 54 7.02 -12.99 1.40
CA VAL A 54 7.47 -13.21 2.77
C VAL A 54 6.27 -13.52 3.65
N SER A 55 6.48 -14.19 4.79
CA SER A 55 5.40 -14.40 5.74
C SER A 55 5.06 -13.08 6.45
N TYR A 56 3.82 -12.95 6.90
CA TYR A 56 3.43 -11.77 7.68
C TYR A 56 4.28 -11.63 8.96
N ALA A 57 4.64 -12.74 9.58
CA ALA A 57 5.50 -12.72 10.77
C ALA A 57 6.87 -12.09 10.50
N ASN A 58 7.35 -12.15 9.26
CA ASN A 58 8.63 -11.58 8.84
C ASN A 58 8.48 -10.24 8.10
N ALA A 59 7.28 -9.67 8.06
CA ALA A 59 7.03 -8.41 7.38
C ALA A 59 7.87 -7.28 7.99
N GLN A 60 8.41 -6.44 7.11
CA GLN A 60 9.24 -5.29 7.48
C GLN A 60 8.65 -4.01 6.89
N PRO A 61 8.94 -2.84 7.47
CA PRO A 61 8.50 -1.57 6.90
C PRO A 61 8.87 -1.46 5.41
N GLY A 62 7.88 -1.07 4.60
CA GLY A 62 8.04 -0.99 3.16
C GLY A 62 7.51 -2.20 2.40
N ASP A 63 7.28 -3.33 3.07
CA ASP A 63 6.65 -4.49 2.43
C ASP A 63 5.19 -4.17 2.08
N LEU A 64 4.68 -4.79 1.01
CA LEU A 64 3.27 -4.67 0.64
C LEU A 64 2.45 -5.72 1.39
N ILE A 65 1.34 -5.29 1.95
CA ILE A 65 0.32 -6.21 2.51
C ILE A 65 -0.82 -6.26 1.50
N CYS A 66 -1.07 -7.43 0.95
CA CYS A 66 -2.05 -7.63 -0.12
C CYS A 66 -3.25 -8.43 0.39
N TYR A 67 -4.45 -7.93 0.11
CA TYR A 67 -5.69 -8.45 0.69
C TYR A 67 -6.64 -9.05 -0.36
N GLY A 68 -6.21 -9.16 -1.62
CA GLY A 68 -7.09 -9.64 -2.69
C GLY A 68 -8.13 -8.58 -3.07
N GLY A 69 -7.69 -7.51 -3.72
CA GLY A 69 -8.53 -6.37 -4.09
C GLY A 69 -8.21 -5.10 -3.33
N HIS A 70 -7.28 -5.19 -2.38
CA HIS A 70 -6.74 -4.05 -1.66
C HIS A 70 -5.27 -4.28 -1.37
N VAL A 71 -4.51 -3.21 -1.25
CA VAL A 71 -3.08 -3.27 -0.95
C VAL A 71 -2.70 -2.09 -0.06
N ALA A 72 -1.76 -2.33 0.84
CA ALA A 72 -1.25 -1.34 1.77
C ALA A 72 0.27 -1.48 1.90
N ILE A 73 0.91 -0.44 2.43
CA ILE A 73 2.35 -0.47 2.74
C ILE A 73 2.49 -0.69 4.24
N TYR A 74 3.27 -1.71 4.61
CA TYR A 74 3.52 -2.03 6.00
C TYR A 74 4.46 -0.99 6.63
N MET A 75 4.11 -0.54 7.84
CA MET A 75 4.92 0.43 8.58
C MET A 75 5.70 -0.18 9.73
N GLY A 76 5.48 -1.46 10.02
CA GLY A 76 5.98 -2.11 11.21
C GLY A 76 4.96 -2.05 12.35
N ASN A 77 5.14 -2.91 13.35
CA ASN A 77 4.29 -2.96 14.55
C ASN A 77 2.80 -3.16 14.26
N GLY A 78 2.47 -3.88 13.19
CA GLY A 78 1.09 -4.16 12.82
C GLY A 78 0.36 -3.00 12.16
N ARG A 79 1.04 -1.92 11.79
CA ARG A 79 0.45 -0.72 11.21
C ARG A 79 0.67 -0.67 9.71
N ILE A 80 -0.28 -0.06 9.00
CA ILE A 80 -0.20 0.13 7.55
C ILE A 80 -0.52 1.58 7.19
N VAL A 81 0.02 2.04 6.06
CA VAL A 81 -0.40 3.27 5.40
C VAL A 81 -0.99 2.90 4.04
N HIS A 82 -2.18 3.42 3.73
CA HIS A 82 -2.89 3.05 2.52
C HIS A 82 -3.92 4.10 2.10
N ALA A 83 -4.26 4.12 0.82
CA ALA A 83 -5.43 4.83 0.33
C ALA A 83 -6.64 3.93 0.59
N SER A 84 -7.40 4.24 1.63
CA SER A 84 -8.38 3.33 2.21
C SER A 84 -9.70 3.30 1.43
N ASN A 85 -10.38 4.43 1.36
CA ASN A 85 -11.67 4.58 0.67
C ASN A 85 -11.96 6.06 0.45
N SER A 86 -13.07 6.35 -0.25
CA SER A 86 -13.44 7.74 -0.60
C SER A 86 -13.81 8.61 0.60
N VAL A 87 -14.13 8.00 1.74
CA VAL A 87 -14.47 8.74 2.97
C VAL A 87 -13.19 9.08 3.74
N ASP A 88 -12.31 8.09 3.93
CA ASP A 88 -11.13 8.24 4.79
C ASP A 88 -9.91 8.77 4.05
N GLY A 89 -9.83 8.57 2.73
CA GLY A 89 -8.66 8.94 1.97
C GLY A 89 -7.43 8.11 2.32
N ILE A 90 -6.27 8.73 2.22
CA ILE A 90 -5.00 8.11 2.61
C ILE A 90 -4.86 8.23 4.12
N LYS A 91 -4.63 7.10 4.79
CA LYS A 91 -4.59 7.04 6.25
C LYS A 91 -3.63 5.98 6.75
N ILE A 92 -3.30 6.07 8.04
CA ILE A 92 -2.62 5.02 8.78
C ILE A 92 -3.68 4.22 9.53
N SER A 93 -3.60 2.89 9.44
CA SER A 93 -4.44 1.97 10.21
C SER A 93 -3.57 1.16 11.16
N ASP A 94 -4.06 0.93 12.37
CA ASP A 94 -3.27 0.32 13.44
C ASP A 94 -3.29 -1.21 13.43
N ASN A 95 -4.10 -1.82 12.56
CA ASN A 95 -4.21 -3.27 12.49
C ASN A 95 -4.11 -3.72 11.03
N ALA A 96 -2.92 -4.16 10.62
CA ALA A 96 -2.69 -4.68 9.27
C ALA A 96 -3.50 -5.95 8.98
N ALA A 97 -3.90 -6.70 10.01
CA ALA A 97 -4.66 -7.93 9.86
C ALA A 97 -6.18 -7.71 9.98
N TYR A 98 -6.67 -6.50 9.74
CA TYR A 98 -8.12 -6.20 9.79
C TYR A 98 -8.93 -6.90 8.69
N ARG A 99 -8.25 -7.35 7.64
CA ARG A 99 -8.81 -8.16 6.55
C ARG A 99 -7.90 -9.38 6.35
N THR A 100 -8.39 -10.39 5.64
CA THR A 100 -7.59 -11.57 5.31
C THR A 100 -6.41 -11.17 4.44
N ILE A 101 -5.20 -11.46 4.89
CA ILE A 101 -3.96 -11.21 4.15
C ILE A 101 -3.76 -12.34 3.15
N VAL A 102 -3.69 -12.00 1.86
CA VAL A 102 -3.47 -12.96 0.77
C VAL A 102 -1.97 -13.21 0.57
N SER A 103 -1.18 -12.13 0.57
CA SER A 103 0.27 -12.23 0.46
C SER A 103 0.94 -11.00 1.04
N VAL A 104 2.20 -11.15 1.39
CA VAL A 104 3.09 -10.05 1.77
C VAL A 104 4.25 -10.06 0.79
N ARG A 105 4.56 -8.92 0.19
CA ARG A 105 5.54 -8.80 -0.89
C ARG A 105 6.66 -7.84 -0.53
N ARG A 106 7.88 -8.28 -0.70
CA ARG A 106 9.08 -7.45 -0.53
C ARG A 106 9.60 -7.06 -1.88
N LEU A 107 9.71 -5.73 -2.11
CA LEU A 107 10.05 -5.19 -3.42
C LEU A 107 11.54 -4.84 -3.55
N VAL A 108 12.23 -4.73 -2.45
CA VAL A 108 13.64 -4.36 -2.42
C VAL A 108 14.43 -5.23 -1.46
#